data_e5ebbd5e87f1f5b4081e8b4570002c44
#
_entry.id   e5ebbd5e87f1f5b4081e8b4570002c44
#
_cell.length_a   1.000
_cell.length_b   1.000
_cell.length_c   1.000
_cell.angle_alpha   90.00
_cell.angle_beta   90.00
_cell.angle_gamma   90.00
#
_symmetry.space_group_name_H-M   'P 1'
#
loop_
_entity.id
_entity.type
_entity.pdbx_description
1 polymer ?
#
loop_
_entity_poly.entity_id
_entity_poly.type
_entity_poly.pdbx_seq_one_letter_code
_entity_poly.pdbx_strand_id
1 'polypeptide(L)'
;MWYVSTRGMAPRIDFKEALFSGYAPDGGLYMPEELPQLGRETLHEWSTLSYPSLVKELCSLFIGPELIPRDDLNGTSGDTGSAAIESVQGAKNVDIIVLLPKGHCTKIQELQMTTVLRENVHVFGVEGNSDELDEPIKTVFADVAFVKKHNLMSLNSINWSRVLVQIAHHFFAYFRCAPSLDMHPLSPVEVVVPTGAAGNLAAGCIAQKMGLPIHLVVAVNSNDIIHRTIQWGDFSLSKAVKPTLASAMDIQVPYNMERIFWLLSGSDSQVIRALMEQFESTKSVSLPKELHSKLSEAVTSQSVSDEAITQTMGRCWQENQYLLCPHSAVAVSCHYQQVDRQQPSPPRCCLAPASAAKFPEAVRAARLTLDTPAEILALEHKEARCTPMRKGDDWTRMLRDTIEDLSQQWQSGLPVGLSLVVLVEHCAWCILELAGPGTKLLCDCTSTRYCVMTLKVWSLGFPKMQTPSPHPAAAAAAAAAKSLQLCPTLYHPRDGSPPGSPVPGILQARTLEWVAISFSNRESEK
;
A
#
# COMPACT_ATOMS: atom_id res chain seq x y z
N MET A 1 16.74 2.53 -15.56
CA MET A 1 15.90 3.74 -15.29
C MET A 1 16.57 4.54 -14.19
N TRP A 2 16.57 5.88 -14.29
CA TRP A 2 17.11 6.78 -13.27
C TRP A 2 15.99 7.37 -12.41
N TYR A 3 16.33 7.70 -11.18
CA TYR A 3 15.42 8.30 -10.19
C TYR A 3 15.98 9.63 -9.70
N VAL A 4 15.12 10.60 -9.58
CA VAL A 4 15.44 11.96 -9.15
C VAL A 4 14.64 12.34 -7.90
N SER A 5 15.22 13.22 -7.08
CA SER A 5 14.47 13.80 -5.95
C SER A 5 13.44 14.81 -6.45
N THR A 6 12.26 14.81 -5.86
CA THR A 6 11.22 15.82 -6.09
C THR A 6 11.70 17.25 -5.80
N ARG A 7 12.73 17.44 -4.96
CA ARG A 7 13.33 18.75 -4.61
C ARG A 7 14.57 19.10 -5.44
N GLY A 8 15.12 18.13 -6.19
CA GLY A 8 16.15 18.35 -7.21
C GLY A 8 17.56 18.68 -6.71
N MET A 9 17.84 18.59 -5.41
CA MET A 9 19.18 18.86 -4.86
C MET A 9 19.99 17.58 -4.57
N ALA A 10 19.31 16.42 -4.53
CA ALA A 10 19.98 15.13 -4.40
C ALA A 10 20.50 14.65 -5.77
N PRO A 11 21.60 13.88 -5.79
CA PRO A 11 22.03 13.23 -7.03
C PRO A 11 20.97 12.24 -7.52
N ARG A 12 20.89 12.05 -8.84
CA ARG A 12 20.08 10.96 -9.40
C ARG A 12 20.67 9.62 -9.03
N ILE A 13 19.81 8.64 -8.82
CA ILE A 13 20.15 7.30 -8.36
C ILE A 13 19.52 6.24 -9.25
N ASP A 14 20.00 4.99 -9.17
CA ASP A 14 19.40 3.86 -9.87
C ASP A 14 18.21 3.28 -9.06
N PHE A 15 17.52 2.27 -9.63
CA PHE A 15 16.41 1.61 -8.96
C PHE A 15 16.81 0.97 -7.62
N LYS A 16 17.98 0.33 -7.58
CA LYS A 16 18.47 -0.35 -6.37
C LYS A 16 18.66 0.66 -5.23
N GLU A 17 19.30 1.76 -5.53
CA GLU A 17 19.49 2.84 -4.55
C GLU A 17 18.15 3.45 -4.12
N ALA A 18 17.21 3.67 -5.06
CA ALA A 18 15.86 4.16 -4.75
C ALA A 18 15.06 3.18 -3.88
N LEU A 19 15.22 1.86 -4.10
CA LEU A 19 14.60 0.81 -3.31
C LEU A 19 15.06 0.84 -1.84
N PHE A 20 16.36 1.06 -1.60
CA PHE A 20 16.94 1.15 -0.26
C PHE A 20 16.84 2.55 0.36
N SER A 21 16.32 3.52 -0.36
CA SER A 21 16.13 4.87 0.15
C SER A 21 14.71 5.04 0.72
N GLY A 22 14.59 5.83 1.78
CA GLY A 22 13.33 6.42 2.19
C GLY A 22 13.22 7.83 1.58
N TYR A 23 13.60 8.84 2.34
CA TYR A 23 13.76 10.20 1.84
C TYR A 23 15.06 10.36 1.04
N ALA A 24 15.04 11.24 0.06
CA ALA A 24 16.28 11.73 -0.55
C ALA A 24 17.05 12.62 0.44
N PRO A 25 18.40 12.77 0.28
CA PRO A 25 19.21 13.57 1.19
C PRO A 25 18.79 15.04 1.33
N ASP A 26 18.06 15.57 0.35
CA ASP A 26 17.48 16.93 0.38
C ASP A 26 16.09 16.99 1.02
N GLY A 27 15.63 15.89 1.64
CA GLY A 27 14.33 15.76 2.27
C GLY A 27 13.18 15.51 1.28
N GLY A 28 13.45 15.44 -0.03
CA GLY A 28 12.48 15.09 -1.06
C GLY A 28 12.21 13.60 -1.17
N LEU A 29 11.35 13.24 -2.10
CA LEU A 29 10.99 11.85 -2.41
C LEU A 29 11.53 11.46 -3.79
N TYR A 30 11.89 10.19 -3.95
CA TYR A 30 12.34 9.72 -5.26
C TYR A 30 11.17 9.45 -6.21
N MET A 31 11.35 9.88 -7.46
CA MET A 31 10.48 9.63 -8.61
C MET A 31 11.31 9.16 -9.80
N PRO A 32 10.79 8.31 -10.68
CA PRO A 32 11.46 8.02 -11.95
C PRO A 32 11.58 9.31 -12.78
N GLU A 33 12.74 9.51 -13.40
CA GLU A 33 13.02 10.68 -14.25
C GLU A 33 12.06 10.74 -15.43
N GLU A 34 11.67 9.57 -15.96
CA GLU A 34 10.71 9.41 -17.04
C GLU A 34 9.66 8.36 -16.70
N LEU A 35 8.42 8.59 -17.13
CA LEU A 35 7.32 7.63 -16.98
C LEU A 35 7.03 6.94 -18.32
N PRO A 36 6.95 5.59 -18.35
CA PRO A 36 6.57 4.85 -19.54
C PRO A 36 5.17 5.27 -20.01
N GLN A 37 5.04 5.48 -21.33
CA GLN A 37 3.75 5.71 -21.98
C GLN A 37 3.24 4.40 -22.56
N LEU A 38 2.01 4.01 -22.20
CA LEU A 38 1.43 2.76 -22.64
C LEU A 38 0.43 3.00 -23.76
N GLY A 39 0.64 2.27 -24.85
CA GLY A 39 -0.28 2.27 -25.98
C GLY A 39 -1.51 1.40 -25.72
N ARG A 40 -2.55 1.57 -26.53
CA ARG A 40 -3.80 0.81 -26.49
C ARG A 40 -3.58 -0.70 -26.59
N GLU A 41 -2.65 -1.13 -27.44
CA GLU A 41 -2.34 -2.56 -27.65
C GLU A 41 -1.84 -3.19 -26.35
N THR A 42 -0.93 -2.51 -25.64
CA THR A 42 -0.43 -2.96 -24.33
C THR A 42 -1.56 -3.03 -23.29
N LEU A 43 -2.46 -2.01 -23.26
CA LEU A 43 -3.60 -2.03 -22.34
C LEU A 43 -4.54 -3.20 -22.63
N HIS A 44 -4.77 -3.51 -23.92
CA HIS A 44 -5.61 -4.65 -24.32
C HIS A 44 -4.95 -5.98 -23.92
N GLU A 45 -3.67 -6.16 -24.17
CA GLU A 45 -2.90 -7.33 -23.76
C GLU A 45 -2.94 -7.52 -22.23
N TRP A 46 -2.64 -6.46 -21.47
CA TRP A 46 -2.61 -6.51 -20.01
C TRP A 46 -3.96 -6.76 -19.35
N SER A 47 -5.07 -6.44 -20.03
CA SER A 47 -6.41 -6.66 -19.50
C SER A 47 -6.78 -8.12 -19.25
N THR A 48 -6.07 -9.03 -19.92
CA THR A 48 -6.27 -10.49 -19.79
C THR A 48 -5.44 -11.09 -18.67
N LEU A 49 -4.50 -10.32 -18.10
CA LEU A 49 -3.57 -10.80 -17.08
C LEU A 49 -4.23 -11.01 -15.72
N SER A 50 -3.74 -11.98 -14.98
CA SER A 50 -3.99 -12.07 -13.54
C SER A 50 -3.32 -10.89 -12.82
N TYR A 51 -3.78 -10.57 -11.60
CA TYR A 51 -3.17 -9.47 -10.82
C TYR A 51 -1.65 -9.66 -10.60
N PRO A 52 -1.15 -10.85 -10.20
CA PRO A 52 0.29 -11.07 -10.08
C PRO A 52 1.06 -10.89 -11.39
N SER A 53 0.48 -11.35 -12.50
CA SER A 53 1.09 -11.17 -13.83
C SER A 53 1.11 -9.70 -14.25
N LEU A 54 0.06 -8.95 -13.96
CA LEU A 54 -0.01 -7.52 -14.21
C LEU A 54 1.05 -6.75 -13.41
N VAL A 55 1.21 -7.06 -12.11
CA VAL A 55 2.27 -6.47 -11.28
C VAL A 55 3.65 -6.74 -11.89
N LYS A 56 3.89 -7.98 -12.33
CA LYS A 56 5.14 -8.39 -12.97
C LYS A 56 5.43 -7.58 -14.23
N GLU A 57 4.46 -7.45 -15.13
CA GLU A 57 4.59 -6.65 -16.36
C GLU A 57 4.88 -5.19 -16.03
N LEU A 58 4.09 -4.61 -15.12
CA LEU A 58 4.26 -3.23 -14.70
C LEU A 58 5.64 -2.98 -14.08
N CYS A 59 6.05 -3.80 -13.12
CA CYS A 59 7.35 -3.66 -12.47
C CYS A 59 8.51 -3.78 -13.45
N SER A 60 8.38 -4.63 -14.49
CA SER A 60 9.40 -4.81 -15.53
C SER A 60 9.66 -3.55 -16.37
N LEU A 61 8.74 -2.57 -16.37
CA LEU A 61 8.96 -1.27 -17.02
C LEU A 61 9.94 -0.38 -16.24
N PHE A 62 10.03 -0.59 -14.93
CA PHE A 62 10.81 0.25 -14.01
C PHE A 62 12.07 -0.45 -13.51
N ILE A 63 12.09 -1.78 -13.52
CA ILE A 63 13.16 -2.61 -12.96
C ILE A 63 13.82 -3.37 -14.09
N GLY A 64 15.09 -3.08 -14.36
CA GLY A 64 15.87 -3.81 -15.37
C GLY A 64 16.07 -5.28 -14.97
N PRO A 65 16.02 -6.21 -15.95
CA PRO A 65 16.16 -7.65 -15.69
C PRO A 65 17.54 -8.04 -15.15
N GLU A 66 18.52 -7.16 -15.28
CA GLU A 66 19.86 -7.29 -14.70
C GLU A 66 19.87 -7.07 -13.18
N LEU A 67 18.89 -6.31 -12.65
CA LEU A 67 18.75 -6.04 -11.23
C LEU A 67 17.91 -7.13 -10.54
N ILE A 68 16.75 -7.44 -11.13
CA ILE A 68 15.83 -8.45 -10.62
C ILE A 68 15.29 -9.21 -11.84
N PRO A 69 15.56 -10.54 -11.94
CA PRO A 69 14.98 -11.34 -12.99
C PRO A 69 13.46 -11.24 -13.00
N ARG A 70 12.87 -11.13 -14.19
CA ARG A 70 11.42 -10.91 -14.36
C ARG A 70 10.57 -11.98 -13.64
N ASP A 71 11.06 -13.20 -13.53
CA ASP A 71 10.34 -14.31 -12.89
C ASP A 71 10.36 -14.26 -11.36
N ASP A 72 11.22 -13.41 -10.79
CA ASP A 72 11.32 -13.18 -9.35
C ASP A 72 10.44 -12.00 -8.85
N LEU A 73 9.73 -11.33 -9.77
CA LEU A 73 8.81 -10.24 -9.43
C LEU A 73 7.43 -10.78 -9.07
N ASN A 74 7.01 -10.56 -7.84
CA ASN A 74 5.66 -10.88 -7.36
C ASN A 74 5.13 -9.75 -6.49
N GLY A 75 3.82 -9.52 -6.54
CA GLY A 75 3.16 -8.47 -5.77
C GLY A 75 2.00 -9.00 -4.95
N THR A 76 1.91 -8.58 -3.70
CA THR A 76 0.82 -8.90 -2.78
C THR A 76 0.35 -7.67 -2.01
N SER A 77 -0.75 -7.76 -1.22
CA SER A 77 -1.34 -6.64 -0.47
C SER A 77 -1.50 -6.95 1.02
N GLY A 78 -1.55 -5.94 1.89
CA GLY A 78 -1.77 -6.06 3.33
C GLY A 78 -1.47 -4.78 4.12
N ASP A 79 -1.78 -4.77 5.43
CA ASP A 79 -1.36 -3.71 6.36
C ASP A 79 0.17 -3.66 6.44
N THR A 80 0.75 -2.45 6.44
CA THR A 80 2.20 -2.29 6.29
C THR A 80 3.00 -3.03 7.36
N GLY A 81 2.72 -2.80 8.64
CA GLY A 81 3.50 -3.37 9.74
C GLY A 81 3.40 -4.90 9.80
N SER A 82 2.19 -5.43 9.86
CA SER A 82 1.95 -6.88 9.94
C SER A 82 2.39 -7.61 8.67
N ALA A 83 2.15 -7.03 7.49
CA ALA A 83 2.58 -7.60 6.22
C ALA A 83 4.11 -7.59 6.07
N ALA A 84 4.78 -6.52 6.49
CA ALA A 84 6.24 -6.44 6.49
C ALA A 84 6.86 -7.50 7.41
N ILE A 85 6.32 -7.66 8.62
CA ILE A 85 6.76 -8.71 9.55
C ILE A 85 6.58 -10.09 8.92
N GLU A 86 5.40 -10.39 8.38
CA GLU A 86 5.11 -11.69 7.76
C GLU A 86 6.06 -12.00 6.61
N SER A 87 6.45 -10.97 5.86
CA SER A 87 7.37 -11.09 4.72
C SER A 87 8.78 -11.49 5.12
N VAL A 88 9.27 -11.03 6.28
CA VAL A 88 10.67 -11.17 6.66
C VAL A 88 10.90 -11.98 7.92
N GLN A 89 9.85 -12.38 8.64
CA GLN A 89 10.00 -13.16 9.87
C GLN A 89 10.76 -14.48 9.61
N GLY A 90 11.82 -14.70 10.38
CA GLY A 90 12.70 -15.86 10.23
C GLY A 90 13.58 -15.84 8.99
N ALA A 91 13.58 -14.77 8.20
CA ALA A 91 14.53 -14.59 7.11
C ALA A 91 15.94 -14.42 7.68
N LYS A 92 16.93 -15.01 6.99
CA LYS A 92 18.34 -14.83 7.34
C LYS A 92 18.82 -13.48 6.82
N ASN A 93 19.62 -12.79 7.60
CA ASN A 93 20.26 -11.52 7.23
C ASN A 93 19.28 -10.36 6.98
N VAL A 94 18.11 -10.37 7.60
CA VAL A 94 17.16 -9.26 7.57
C VAL A 94 16.58 -9.09 8.97
N ASP A 95 16.73 -7.92 9.57
CA ASP A 95 16.00 -7.51 10.76
C ASP A 95 14.94 -6.49 10.40
N ILE A 96 13.79 -6.57 11.05
CA ILE A 96 12.71 -5.60 10.89
C ILE A 96 12.42 -4.90 12.21
N ILE A 97 12.46 -3.58 12.18
CA ILE A 97 12.05 -2.72 13.26
C ILE A 97 10.72 -2.06 12.87
N VAL A 98 9.69 -2.27 13.68
CA VAL A 98 8.36 -1.71 13.46
C VAL A 98 8.04 -0.72 14.57
N LEU A 99 7.72 0.51 14.20
CA LEU A 99 7.18 1.52 15.10
C LEU A 99 5.65 1.48 15.04
N LEU A 100 5.03 1.17 16.16
CA LEU A 100 3.60 1.03 16.33
C LEU A 100 3.06 2.24 17.10
N PRO A 101 2.17 3.08 16.53
CA PRO A 101 1.56 4.21 17.22
C PRO A 101 0.56 3.68 18.26
N LYS A 102 0.97 3.58 19.50
CA LYS A 102 0.19 2.99 20.58
C LYS A 102 -1.07 3.80 20.86
N GLY A 103 -2.23 3.14 20.80
CA GLY A 103 -3.54 3.79 20.96
C GLY A 103 -4.12 4.42 19.67
N HIS A 104 -3.38 4.40 18.54
CA HIS A 104 -3.84 4.88 17.24
C HIS A 104 -4.04 3.76 16.22
N CYS A 105 -3.97 2.51 16.63
CA CYS A 105 -4.35 1.33 15.85
C CYS A 105 -5.28 0.44 16.68
N THR A 106 -6.00 -0.47 16.04
CA THR A 106 -6.87 -1.41 16.74
C THR A 106 -6.06 -2.45 17.51
N LYS A 107 -6.67 -3.03 18.53
CA LYS A 107 -6.03 -4.11 19.33
C LYS A 107 -5.62 -5.30 18.46
N ILE A 108 -6.40 -5.60 17.42
CA ILE A 108 -6.09 -6.69 16.49
C ILE A 108 -4.84 -6.35 15.65
N GLN A 109 -4.74 -5.13 15.13
CA GLN A 109 -3.55 -4.71 14.40
C GLN A 109 -2.30 -4.73 15.29
N GLU A 110 -2.40 -4.27 16.54
CA GLU A 110 -1.33 -4.37 17.52
C GLU A 110 -0.91 -5.84 17.75
N LEU A 111 -1.87 -6.73 17.99
CA LEU A 111 -1.59 -8.14 18.22
C LEU A 111 -0.99 -8.84 16.99
N GLN A 112 -1.40 -8.49 15.78
CA GLN A 112 -0.81 -9.04 14.56
C GLN A 112 0.70 -8.77 14.44
N MET A 113 1.20 -7.71 15.05
CA MET A 113 2.63 -7.38 15.04
C MET A 113 3.33 -7.90 16.30
N THR A 114 2.76 -7.68 17.47
CA THR A 114 3.40 -7.96 18.75
C THR A 114 3.46 -9.44 19.12
N THR A 115 2.60 -10.27 18.53
CA THR A 115 2.59 -11.73 18.78
C THR A 115 3.56 -12.52 17.91
N VAL A 116 4.31 -11.85 17.03
CA VAL A 116 5.40 -12.48 16.26
C VAL A 116 6.70 -12.41 17.06
N LEU A 117 7.09 -13.53 17.67
CA LEU A 117 8.22 -13.61 18.60
C LEU A 117 9.55 -14.05 17.93
N ARG A 118 9.69 -13.86 16.60
CA ARG A 118 10.93 -14.18 15.91
C ARG A 118 12.07 -13.26 16.35
N GLU A 119 13.30 -13.79 16.36
CA GLU A 119 14.49 -13.04 16.80
C GLU A 119 14.75 -11.80 15.94
N ASN A 120 14.47 -11.90 14.64
CA ASN A 120 14.68 -10.81 13.68
C ASN A 120 13.50 -9.82 13.57
N VAL A 121 12.54 -9.86 14.50
CA VAL A 121 11.37 -8.96 14.52
C VAL A 121 11.38 -8.11 15.78
N HIS A 122 11.46 -6.80 15.65
CA HIS A 122 11.57 -5.84 16.74
C HIS A 122 10.41 -4.84 16.66
N VAL A 123 9.44 -4.94 17.59
CA VAL A 123 8.27 -4.06 17.62
C VAL A 123 8.37 -3.08 18.77
N PHE A 124 8.27 -1.80 18.47
CA PHE A 124 8.27 -0.71 19.44
C PHE A 124 6.88 -0.07 19.50
N GLY A 125 6.31 -0.04 20.70
CA GLY A 125 5.06 0.68 21.00
C GLY A 125 5.35 2.12 21.39
N VAL A 126 5.09 3.04 20.48
CA VAL A 126 5.44 4.45 20.60
C VAL A 126 4.24 5.25 21.10
N GLU A 127 4.42 6.06 22.14
CA GLU A 127 3.39 6.98 22.66
C GLU A 127 3.32 8.25 21.80
N GLY A 128 2.91 8.09 20.54
CA GLY A 128 2.78 9.16 19.55
C GLY A 128 1.83 8.76 18.44
N ASN A 129 1.42 9.72 17.61
CA ASN A 129 0.65 9.45 16.39
C ASN A 129 1.59 9.15 15.21
N SER A 130 1.02 8.74 14.06
CA SER A 130 1.80 8.37 12.87
C SER A 130 2.71 9.50 12.37
N ASP A 131 2.25 10.74 12.37
CA ASP A 131 3.07 11.89 11.93
C ASP A 131 4.27 12.13 12.87
N GLU A 132 4.13 11.85 14.19
CA GLU A 132 5.23 11.96 15.16
C GLU A 132 6.24 10.81 15.00
N LEU A 133 5.81 9.63 14.58
CA LEU A 133 6.68 8.46 14.35
C LEU A 133 7.56 8.61 13.09
N ASP A 134 7.13 9.42 12.13
CA ASP A 134 7.89 9.65 10.90
C ASP A 134 9.17 10.50 11.13
N GLU A 135 9.14 11.40 12.11
CA GLU A 135 10.28 12.30 12.41
C GLU A 135 11.58 11.57 12.80
N PRO A 136 11.60 10.59 13.73
CA PRO A 136 12.82 9.84 14.03
C PRO A 136 13.30 9.01 12.83
N ILE A 137 12.40 8.47 12.02
CA ILE A 137 12.75 7.74 10.78
C ILE A 137 13.41 8.71 9.79
N LYS A 138 12.79 9.87 9.54
CA LYS A 138 13.33 10.92 8.67
C LYS A 138 14.74 11.36 9.12
N THR A 139 14.92 11.56 10.41
CA THR A 139 16.21 11.95 11.00
C THR A 139 17.28 10.88 10.79
N VAL A 140 16.93 9.60 10.96
CA VAL A 140 17.85 8.48 10.71
C VAL A 140 18.24 8.40 9.24
N PHE A 141 17.28 8.53 8.33
CA PHE A 141 17.52 8.46 6.88
C PHE A 141 18.24 9.69 6.31
N ALA A 142 18.21 10.84 6.99
CA ALA A 142 19.01 12.01 6.62
C ALA A 142 20.52 11.78 6.80
N ASP A 143 20.93 10.85 7.65
CA ASP A 143 22.33 10.45 7.85
C ASP A 143 22.73 9.37 6.83
N VAL A 144 23.12 9.80 5.63
CA VAL A 144 23.48 8.90 4.52
C VAL A 144 24.62 7.94 4.88
N ALA A 145 25.57 8.37 5.73
CA ALA A 145 26.68 7.52 6.16
C ALA A 145 26.17 6.39 7.06
N PHE A 146 25.27 6.71 7.97
CA PHE A 146 24.63 5.74 8.86
C PHE A 146 23.76 4.75 8.07
N VAL A 147 22.92 5.26 7.15
CA VAL A 147 22.08 4.42 6.27
C VAL A 147 22.92 3.42 5.48
N LYS A 148 24.02 3.87 4.86
CA LYS A 148 24.92 2.99 4.09
C LYS A 148 25.67 2.00 4.98
N LYS A 149 26.18 2.45 6.14
CA LYS A 149 26.91 1.59 7.09
C LYS A 149 26.07 0.40 7.56
N HIS A 150 24.79 0.63 7.82
CA HIS A 150 23.88 -0.35 8.41
C HIS A 150 22.91 -0.97 7.38
N ASN A 151 23.03 -0.65 6.09
CA ASN A 151 22.14 -1.10 5.01
C ASN A 151 20.66 -0.92 5.38
N LEU A 152 20.28 0.31 5.74
CA LEU A 152 18.90 0.60 6.14
C LEU A 152 17.97 0.70 4.94
N MET A 153 16.75 0.23 5.14
CA MET A 153 15.66 0.38 4.19
C MET A 153 14.38 0.81 4.91
N SER A 154 13.63 1.73 4.34
CA SER A 154 12.28 2.05 4.81
C SER A 154 11.23 1.38 3.93
N LEU A 155 10.25 0.73 4.54
CA LEU A 155 9.05 0.20 3.85
C LEU A 155 7.83 1.12 3.99
N ASN A 156 7.99 2.33 4.45
CA ASN A 156 6.90 3.33 4.47
C ASN A 156 6.50 3.75 3.05
N SER A 157 5.36 4.42 2.90
CA SER A 157 4.88 4.88 1.59
C SER A 157 5.72 6.01 0.98
N ILE A 158 6.72 6.51 1.70
CA ILE A 158 7.81 7.32 1.13
C ILE A 158 8.66 6.52 0.13
N ASN A 159 8.79 5.20 0.32
CA ASN A 159 9.55 4.35 -0.59
C ASN A 159 8.86 4.23 -1.95
N TRP A 160 9.62 4.47 -3.02
CA TRP A 160 9.13 4.38 -4.39
C TRP A 160 8.55 3.01 -4.74
N SER A 161 9.16 1.93 -4.27
CA SER A 161 8.71 0.56 -4.59
C SER A 161 7.26 0.31 -4.18
N ARG A 162 6.79 0.94 -3.10
CA ARG A 162 5.39 0.84 -2.67
C ARG A 162 4.44 1.56 -3.63
N VAL A 163 4.81 2.77 -4.06
CA VAL A 163 4.04 3.53 -5.05
C VAL A 163 3.99 2.75 -6.36
N LEU A 164 5.13 2.17 -6.79
CA LEU A 164 5.24 1.37 -8.01
C LEU A 164 4.22 0.23 -8.04
N VAL A 165 4.12 -0.57 -6.98
CA VAL A 165 3.16 -1.68 -6.93
C VAL A 165 1.73 -1.19 -6.86
N GLN A 166 1.48 -0.07 -6.19
CA GLN A 166 0.15 0.52 -6.11
C GLN A 166 -0.37 1.01 -7.48
N ILE A 167 0.50 1.30 -8.45
CA ILE A 167 0.09 1.61 -9.82
C ILE A 167 -0.74 0.45 -10.41
N ALA A 168 -0.36 -0.81 -10.13
CA ALA A 168 -1.08 -1.98 -10.62
C ALA A 168 -2.54 -2.07 -10.14
N HIS A 169 -2.87 -1.50 -8.97
CA HIS A 169 -4.25 -1.44 -8.48
C HIS A 169 -5.16 -0.68 -9.45
N HIS A 170 -4.67 0.44 -9.99
CA HIS A 170 -5.43 1.30 -10.89
C HIS A 170 -5.62 0.64 -12.25
N PHE A 171 -4.59 -0.01 -12.79
CA PHE A 171 -4.71 -0.79 -14.03
C PHE A 171 -5.70 -1.95 -13.85
N PHE A 172 -5.57 -2.71 -12.76
CA PHE A 172 -6.47 -3.83 -12.49
C PHE A 172 -7.91 -3.36 -12.29
N ALA A 173 -8.14 -2.28 -11.52
CA ALA A 173 -9.44 -1.68 -11.34
C ALA A 173 -10.05 -1.24 -12.68
N TYR A 174 -9.27 -0.57 -13.52
CA TYR A 174 -9.70 -0.17 -14.86
C TYR A 174 -10.14 -1.36 -15.70
N PHE A 175 -9.31 -2.39 -15.82
CA PHE A 175 -9.62 -3.58 -16.64
C PHE A 175 -10.84 -4.36 -16.14
N ARG A 176 -11.17 -4.26 -14.84
CA ARG A 176 -12.36 -4.93 -14.30
C ARG A 176 -13.64 -4.12 -14.45
N CYS A 177 -13.54 -2.82 -14.61
CA CYS A 177 -14.69 -1.91 -14.64
C CYS A 177 -14.95 -1.30 -16.01
N ALA A 178 -13.96 -1.26 -16.90
CA ALA A 178 -14.13 -0.71 -18.23
C ALA A 178 -15.18 -1.51 -19.04
N PRO A 179 -16.19 -0.85 -19.67
CA PRO A 179 -17.25 -1.52 -20.41
C PRO A 179 -16.73 -2.30 -21.61
N SER A 180 -15.75 -1.77 -22.32
CA SER A 180 -15.05 -2.39 -23.44
C SER A 180 -13.71 -1.69 -23.69
N LEU A 181 -12.71 -2.46 -24.06
CA LEU A 181 -11.41 -1.96 -24.50
C LEU A 181 -11.34 -1.77 -26.04
N ASP A 182 -12.38 -2.18 -26.78
CA ASP A 182 -12.47 -2.03 -28.23
C ASP A 182 -12.97 -0.64 -28.65
N MET A 183 -13.52 0.14 -27.70
CA MET A 183 -14.01 1.50 -27.97
C MET A 183 -12.88 2.47 -28.27
N HIS A 184 -13.16 3.48 -29.10
CA HIS A 184 -12.23 4.57 -29.38
C HIS A 184 -12.95 5.93 -29.32
N PRO A 185 -12.57 6.84 -28.41
CA PRO A 185 -11.57 6.67 -27.34
C PRO A 185 -12.00 5.62 -26.29
N LEU A 186 -11.04 5.13 -25.51
CA LEU A 186 -11.33 4.23 -24.40
C LEU A 186 -12.24 4.92 -23.36
N SER A 187 -13.25 4.22 -22.89
CA SER A 187 -14.19 4.75 -21.89
C SER A 187 -13.45 4.99 -20.55
N PRO A 188 -13.63 6.16 -19.94
CA PRO A 188 -13.04 6.42 -18.63
C PRO A 188 -13.71 5.57 -17.55
N VAL A 189 -12.93 5.23 -16.51
CA VAL A 189 -13.42 4.60 -15.27
C VAL A 189 -13.08 5.53 -14.12
N GLU A 190 -14.04 5.74 -13.22
CA GLU A 190 -13.79 6.51 -11.99
C GLU A 190 -13.23 5.58 -10.92
N VAL A 191 -12.09 5.93 -10.34
CA VAL A 191 -11.46 5.17 -9.26
C VAL A 191 -11.48 6.02 -7.99
N VAL A 192 -12.22 5.55 -6.98
CA VAL A 192 -12.33 6.20 -5.68
C VAL A 192 -11.24 5.64 -4.76
N VAL A 193 -10.36 6.51 -4.31
CA VAL A 193 -9.17 6.17 -3.52
C VAL A 193 -9.32 6.68 -2.11
N PRO A 194 -9.59 5.82 -1.12
CA PRO A 194 -9.51 6.23 0.28
C PRO A 194 -8.04 6.39 0.64
N THR A 195 -7.66 7.52 1.24
CA THR A 195 -6.24 7.78 1.51
C THR A 195 -5.99 8.73 2.69
N GLY A 196 -4.88 8.53 3.39
CA GLY A 196 -4.31 9.46 4.38
C GLY A 196 -3.01 10.06 3.85
N ALA A 197 -1.95 9.26 3.65
CA ALA A 197 -0.62 9.71 3.21
C ALA A 197 -0.49 9.94 1.68
N ALA A 198 -1.58 9.83 0.91
CA ALA A 198 -1.66 10.04 -0.53
C ALA A 198 -0.82 9.09 -1.42
N GLY A 199 -0.27 7.99 -0.89
CA GLY A 199 0.57 7.07 -1.67
C GLY A 199 -0.17 6.44 -2.85
N ASN A 200 -1.34 5.87 -2.60
CA ASN A 200 -2.15 5.26 -3.65
C ASN A 200 -2.73 6.30 -4.62
N LEU A 201 -3.00 7.53 -4.16
CA LEU A 201 -3.38 8.63 -5.03
C LEU A 201 -2.23 9.01 -5.98
N ALA A 202 -0.99 9.11 -5.47
CA ALA A 202 0.19 9.35 -6.31
C ALA A 202 0.35 8.25 -7.37
N ALA A 203 0.14 6.98 -6.99
CA ALA A 203 0.13 5.86 -7.93
C ALA A 203 -0.95 6.00 -9.01
N GLY A 204 -2.15 6.47 -8.66
CA GLY A 204 -3.23 6.77 -9.61
C GLY A 204 -2.87 7.89 -10.58
N CYS A 205 -2.29 8.98 -10.09
CA CYS A 205 -1.81 10.07 -10.95
C CYS A 205 -0.70 9.62 -11.91
N ILE A 206 0.18 8.71 -11.45
CA ILE A 206 1.19 8.10 -12.32
C ILE A 206 0.52 7.22 -13.38
N ALA A 207 -0.46 6.37 -13.01
CA ALA A 207 -1.21 5.56 -13.96
C ALA A 207 -1.91 6.41 -15.05
N GLN A 208 -2.51 7.55 -14.67
CA GLN A 208 -3.04 8.52 -15.64
C GLN A 208 -1.96 9.03 -16.58
N LYS A 209 -0.80 9.42 -16.05
CA LYS A 209 0.35 9.88 -16.85
C LYS A 209 0.89 8.78 -17.76
N MET A 210 0.78 7.51 -17.39
CA MET A 210 1.14 6.36 -18.23
C MET A 210 0.12 6.07 -19.33
N GLY A 211 -1.01 6.78 -19.38
CA GLY A 211 -2.02 6.67 -20.44
C GLY A 211 -3.29 5.90 -20.04
N LEU A 212 -3.45 5.55 -18.75
CA LEU A 212 -4.67 4.89 -18.26
C LEU A 212 -5.83 5.88 -18.18
N PRO A 213 -6.99 5.65 -18.86
CA PRO A 213 -8.10 6.59 -18.86
C PRO A 213 -8.97 6.43 -17.61
N ILE A 214 -8.48 6.94 -16.49
CA ILE A 214 -9.18 6.93 -15.21
C ILE A 214 -9.43 8.35 -14.71
N HIS A 215 -10.56 8.55 -14.01
CA HIS A 215 -10.84 9.73 -13.20
C HIS A 215 -10.62 9.38 -11.72
N LEU A 216 -9.81 10.16 -11.02
CA LEU A 216 -9.50 9.92 -9.62
C LEU A 216 -10.42 10.71 -8.72
N VAL A 217 -11.01 10.02 -7.75
CA VAL A 217 -11.77 10.63 -6.64
C VAL A 217 -11.06 10.29 -5.34
N VAL A 218 -10.58 11.28 -4.65
CA VAL A 218 -9.97 11.12 -3.34
C VAL A 218 -11.05 11.16 -2.26
N ALA A 219 -11.07 10.13 -1.44
CA ALA A 219 -11.92 10.06 -0.26
C ALA A 219 -11.04 10.12 0.99
N VAL A 220 -11.26 11.13 1.85
CA VAL A 220 -10.56 11.29 3.12
C VAL A 220 -11.53 11.23 4.29
N ASN A 221 -11.05 10.92 5.48
CA ASN A 221 -11.81 11.03 6.70
C ASN A 221 -11.88 12.50 7.19
N SER A 222 -12.20 12.73 8.45
CA SER A 222 -12.25 14.09 9.03
C SER A 222 -10.89 14.78 9.14
N ASN A 223 -9.78 14.08 8.84
CA ASN A 223 -8.45 14.67 8.65
C ASN A 223 -8.31 15.05 7.17
N ASP A 224 -8.75 16.24 6.83
CA ASP A 224 -9.19 16.64 5.49
C ASP A 224 -8.17 17.49 4.70
N ILE A 225 -6.90 17.51 5.10
CA ILE A 225 -5.87 18.35 4.46
C ILE A 225 -5.81 18.14 2.94
N ILE A 226 -5.88 16.89 2.44
CA ILE A 226 -5.86 16.60 1.00
C ILE A 226 -7.12 17.16 0.34
N HIS A 227 -8.29 17.04 0.96
CA HIS A 227 -9.54 17.59 0.44
C HIS A 227 -9.46 19.12 0.34
N ARG A 228 -9.01 19.80 1.39
CA ARG A 228 -8.82 21.26 1.39
C ARG A 228 -7.82 21.71 0.34
N THR A 229 -6.76 20.95 0.16
CA THR A 229 -5.75 21.24 -0.87
C THR A 229 -6.34 21.17 -2.28
N ILE A 230 -7.15 20.16 -2.58
CA ILE A 230 -7.77 19.98 -3.89
C ILE A 230 -8.86 21.05 -4.12
N GLN A 231 -9.69 21.34 -3.09
CA GLN A 231 -10.82 22.27 -3.24
C GLN A 231 -10.39 23.73 -3.24
N TRP A 232 -9.44 24.11 -2.40
CA TRP A 232 -9.11 25.52 -2.16
C TRP A 232 -7.64 25.87 -2.29
N GLY A 233 -6.78 24.90 -2.62
CA GLY A 233 -5.33 25.10 -2.64
C GLY A 233 -4.70 25.25 -1.24
N ASP A 234 -5.46 24.93 -0.17
CA ASP A 234 -5.02 25.07 1.22
C ASP A 234 -4.30 23.79 1.70
N PHE A 235 -2.98 23.80 1.66
CA PHE A 235 -2.14 22.74 2.20
C PHE A 235 -1.57 23.17 3.55
N SER A 236 -2.43 23.17 4.58
CA SER A 236 -2.09 23.64 5.93
C SER A 236 -2.50 22.62 6.99
N LEU A 237 -1.66 22.42 8.01
CA LEU A 237 -2.00 21.55 9.13
C LEU A 237 -3.22 22.09 9.90
N SER A 238 -4.07 21.18 10.33
CA SER A 238 -5.09 21.47 11.35
C SER A 238 -4.44 21.49 12.74
N LYS A 239 -5.15 22.04 13.75
CA LYS A 239 -4.63 22.17 15.12
C LYS A 239 -4.22 20.84 15.76
N ALA A 240 -4.90 19.76 15.42
CA ALA A 240 -4.63 18.41 15.92
C ALA A 240 -5.17 17.36 14.94
N VAL A 241 -4.57 16.18 14.96
CA VAL A 241 -5.13 14.97 14.33
C VAL A 241 -6.43 14.62 15.05
N LYS A 242 -7.49 14.37 14.28
CA LYS A 242 -8.79 13.92 14.80
C LYS A 242 -8.84 12.41 14.77
N PRO A 243 -8.96 11.72 15.92
CA PRO A 243 -9.18 10.29 15.94
C PRO A 243 -10.49 9.94 15.23
N THR A 244 -10.47 8.96 14.32
CA THR A 244 -11.63 8.50 13.55
C THR A 244 -11.75 6.98 13.56
N LEU A 245 -12.90 6.46 13.10
CA LEU A 245 -13.07 5.02 12.88
C LEU A 245 -12.14 4.47 11.78
N ALA A 246 -11.74 5.31 10.83
CA ALA A 246 -10.78 4.98 9.78
C ALA A 246 -9.35 5.42 10.18
N SER A 247 -8.87 4.91 11.31
CA SER A 247 -7.68 5.39 12.03
C SER A 247 -6.38 5.42 11.21
N ALA A 248 -6.19 4.50 10.26
CA ALA A 248 -5.01 4.51 9.38
C ALA A 248 -4.99 5.69 8.38
N MET A 249 -6.06 6.49 8.33
CA MET A 249 -6.16 7.74 7.56
C MET A 249 -6.07 8.98 8.46
N ASP A 250 -5.83 8.82 9.78
CA ASP A 250 -5.67 9.92 10.74
C ASP A 250 -4.28 10.55 10.60
N ILE A 251 -4.07 11.20 9.46
CA ILE A 251 -2.79 11.78 9.00
C ILE A 251 -3.01 13.24 8.62
N GLN A 252 -2.10 14.10 9.03
CA GLN A 252 -2.09 15.51 8.65
C GLN A 252 -0.88 15.90 7.78
N VAL A 253 0.15 15.05 7.70
CA VAL A 253 1.31 15.26 6.82
C VAL A 253 1.28 14.26 5.67
N PRO A 254 0.48 14.47 4.62
CA PRO A 254 0.36 13.54 3.49
C PRO A 254 1.55 13.70 2.53
N TYR A 255 2.72 13.22 2.93
CA TYR A 255 4.00 13.44 2.22
C TYR A 255 3.98 13.03 0.74
N ASN A 256 3.15 12.08 0.31
CA ASN A 256 3.04 11.74 -1.11
C ASN A 256 2.33 12.82 -1.96
N MET A 257 1.73 13.84 -1.34
CA MET A 257 1.26 15.01 -2.09
C MET A 257 2.43 15.74 -2.77
N GLU A 258 3.64 15.69 -2.20
CA GLU A 258 4.85 16.22 -2.84
C GLU A 258 5.11 15.57 -4.21
N ARG A 259 4.92 14.23 -4.35
CA ARG A 259 5.01 13.53 -5.63
C ARG A 259 3.96 14.01 -6.63
N ILE A 260 2.74 14.23 -6.17
CA ILE A 260 1.64 14.72 -7.02
C ILE A 260 1.91 16.14 -7.48
N PHE A 261 2.34 17.02 -6.59
CA PHE A 261 2.73 18.38 -6.94
C PHE A 261 3.86 18.39 -7.98
N TRP A 262 4.88 17.54 -7.79
CA TRP A 262 6.00 17.41 -8.73
C TRP A 262 5.53 16.95 -10.11
N LEU A 263 4.67 15.92 -10.19
CA LEU A 263 4.09 15.45 -11.45
C LEU A 263 3.27 16.54 -12.18
N LEU A 264 2.48 17.30 -11.44
CA LEU A 264 1.58 18.31 -12.01
C LEU A 264 2.28 19.63 -12.32
N SER A 265 3.39 19.94 -11.64
CA SER A 265 4.24 21.08 -11.99
C SER A 265 5.03 20.88 -13.30
N GLY A 266 5.03 19.68 -13.87
CA GLY A 266 5.89 19.33 -15.01
C GLY A 266 7.31 18.98 -14.57
N SER A 267 7.46 18.37 -13.40
CA SER A 267 8.72 17.98 -12.78
C SER A 267 9.61 19.18 -12.36
N ASP A 268 8.98 20.31 -12.03
CA ASP A 268 9.68 21.51 -11.57
C ASP A 268 10.08 21.37 -10.09
N SER A 269 11.25 20.82 -9.87
CA SER A 269 11.81 20.60 -8.54
C SER A 269 12.10 21.90 -7.76
N GLN A 270 12.28 23.05 -8.44
CA GLN A 270 12.51 24.32 -7.73
C GLN A 270 11.23 24.82 -7.07
N VAL A 271 10.11 24.74 -7.78
CA VAL A 271 8.79 25.08 -7.24
C VAL A 271 8.45 24.16 -6.09
N ILE A 272 8.67 22.84 -6.23
CA ILE A 272 8.34 21.87 -5.19
C ILE A 272 9.19 22.08 -3.94
N ARG A 273 10.49 22.30 -4.09
CA ARG A 273 11.38 22.59 -2.96
C ARG A 273 10.89 23.83 -2.17
N ALA A 274 10.60 24.93 -2.86
CA ALA A 274 10.13 26.15 -2.21
C ALA A 274 8.80 25.93 -1.45
N LEU A 275 7.86 25.17 -2.04
CA LEU A 275 6.60 24.81 -1.40
C LEU A 275 6.81 23.97 -0.14
N MET A 276 7.68 22.96 -0.21
CA MET A 276 7.89 22.04 0.91
C MET A 276 8.71 22.69 2.02
N GLU A 277 9.71 23.51 1.70
CA GLU A 277 10.44 24.32 2.69
C GLU A 277 9.51 25.30 3.43
N GLN A 278 8.59 25.95 2.71
CA GLN A 278 7.55 26.77 3.32
C GLN A 278 6.66 25.95 4.23
N PHE A 279 6.15 24.79 3.78
CA PHE A 279 5.31 23.91 4.58
C PHE A 279 6.03 23.40 5.84
N GLU A 280 7.31 23.00 5.71
CA GLU A 280 8.10 22.52 6.84
C GLU A 280 8.32 23.62 7.90
N SER A 281 8.50 24.88 7.47
CA SER A 281 8.75 26.00 8.39
C SER A 281 7.47 26.59 9.00
N THR A 282 6.41 26.75 8.20
CA THR A 282 5.19 27.47 8.62
C THR A 282 4.02 26.55 8.92
N LYS A 283 4.13 25.26 8.53
CA LYS A 283 3.03 24.26 8.57
C LYS A 283 1.81 24.67 7.73
N SER A 284 2.00 25.57 6.78
CA SER A 284 0.93 26.14 5.96
C SER A 284 1.44 26.61 4.61
N VAL A 285 0.78 26.17 3.55
CA VAL A 285 1.07 26.58 2.17
C VAL A 285 -0.25 26.79 1.42
N SER A 286 -0.35 27.91 0.69
CA SER A 286 -1.34 28.07 -0.38
C SER A 286 -0.70 27.72 -1.72
N LEU A 287 -1.29 26.76 -2.43
CA LEU A 287 -0.75 26.35 -3.73
C LEU A 287 -0.76 27.51 -4.75
N PRO A 288 0.27 27.63 -5.60
CA PRO A 288 0.20 28.50 -6.76
C PRO A 288 -1.02 28.19 -7.61
N LYS A 289 -1.68 29.23 -8.13
CA LYS A 289 -2.94 29.10 -8.89
C LYS A 289 -2.88 28.08 -10.02
N GLU A 290 -1.78 28.07 -10.77
CA GLU A 290 -1.59 27.13 -11.88
C GLU A 290 -1.50 25.68 -11.40
N LEU A 291 -0.76 25.42 -10.33
CA LEU A 291 -0.63 24.09 -9.75
C LEU A 291 -1.96 23.62 -9.15
N HIS A 292 -2.68 24.51 -8.45
CA HIS A 292 -4.02 24.22 -7.92
C HIS A 292 -5.03 23.90 -9.03
N SER A 293 -5.04 24.66 -10.15
CA SER A 293 -5.90 24.36 -11.31
C SER A 293 -5.63 22.96 -11.85
N LYS A 294 -4.37 22.64 -12.12
CA LYS A 294 -3.97 21.30 -12.60
C LYS A 294 -4.35 20.18 -11.63
N LEU A 295 -4.23 20.42 -10.32
CA LEU A 295 -4.62 19.45 -9.30
C LEU A 295 -6.14 19.22 -9.32
N SER A 296 -6.94 20.29 -9.35
CA SER A 296 -8.41 20.21 -9.35
C SER A 296 -8.98 19.64 -10.65
N GLU A 297 -8.24 19.75 -11.76
CA GLU A 297 -8.59 19.10 -13.02
C GLU A 297 -8.26 17.60 -13.01
N ALA A 298 -7.15 17.21 -12.38
CA ALA A 298 -6.69 15.82 -12.34
C ALA A 298 -7.46 14.95 -11.34
N VAL A 299 -7.90 15.54 -10.22
CA VAL A 299 -8.45 14.80 -9.09
C VAL A 299 -9.63 15.55 -8.46
N THR A 300 -10.72 14.83 -8.20
CA THR A 300 -11.81 15.33 -7.35
C THR A 300 -11.68 14.77 -5.93
N SER A 301 -12.35 15.37 -4.94
CA SER A 301 -12.17 14.95 -3.55
C SER A 301 -13.43 15.10 -2.70
N GLN A 302 -13.51 14.28 -1.65
CA GLN A 302 -14.57 14.32 -0.65
C GLN A 302 -14.05 13.98 0.74
N SER A 303 -14.55 14.68 1.77
CA SER A 303 -14.33 14.34 3.18
C SER A 303 -15.55 13.63 3.75
N VAL A 304 -15.33 12.60 4.58
CA VAL A 304 -16.37 11.70 5.10
C VAL A 304 -16.26 11.64 6.62
N SER A 305 -17.35 11.89 7.32
CA SER A 305 -17.42 11.82 8.80
C SER A 305 -17.63 10.39 9.29
N ASP A 306 -17.40 10.14 10.59
CA ASP A 306 -17.63 8.83 11.21
C ASP A 306 -19.12 8.41 11.15
N GLU A 307 -20.05 9.37 11.20
CA GLU A 307 -21.47 9.08 11.01
C GLU A 307 -21.74 8.56 9.60
N ALA A 308 -21.14 9.18 8.57
CA ALA A 308 -21.27 8.73 7.20
C ALA A 308 -20.58 7.38 6.97
N ILE A 309 -19.45 7.12 7.64
CA ILE A 309 -18.77 5.82 7.62
C ILE A 309 -19.72 4.73 8.16
N THR A 310 -20.28 4.91 9.35
CA THR A 310 -21.17 3.91 9.97
C THR A 310 -22.45 3.68 9.18
N GLN A 311 -23.06 4.76 8.66
CA GLN A 311 -24.24 4.67 7.77
C GLN A 311 -23.91 3.89 6.48
N THR A 312 -22.75 4.15 5.88
CA THR A 312 -22.28 3.46 4.67
C THR A 312 -22.03 1.99 4.92
N MET A 313 -21.39 1.62 6.05
CA MET A 313 -21.20 0.22 6.44
C MET A 313 -22.55 -0.50 6.58
N GLY A 314 -23.50 0.13 7.28
CA GLY A 314 -24.86 -0.40 7.46
C GLY A 314 -25.60 -0.58 6.15
N ARG A 315 -25.59 0.43 5.27
CA ARG A 315 -26.23 0.39 3.96
C ARG A 315 -25.63 -0.70 3.06
N CYS A 316 -24.30 -0.79 2.99
CA CYS A 316 -23.63 -1.81 2.19
C CYS A 316 -23.96 -3.22 2.68
N TRP A 317 -24.04 -3.44 3.98
CA TRP A 317 -24.47 -4.71 4.53
C TRP A 317 -25.91 -5.03 4.16
N GLN A 318 -26.84 -4.07 4.26
CA GLN A 318 -28.25 -4.28 3.92
C GLN A 318 -28.47 -4.56 2.44
N GLU A 319 -27.83 -3.78 1.57
CA GLU A 319 -28.04 -3.87 0.11
C GLU A 319 -27.25 -5.00 -0.54
N ASN A 320 -26.06 -5.32 -0.02
CA ASN A 320 -25.09 -6.16 -0.71
C ASN A 320 -24.60 -7.36 0.12
N GLN A 321 -24.98 -7.45 1.40
CA GLN A 321 -24.47 -8.46 2.35
C GLN A 321 -22.93 -8.46 2.44
N TYR A 322 -22.31 -7.31 2.20
CA TYR A 322 -20.87 -7.13 2.25
C TYR A 322 -20.47 -6.21 3.41
N LEU A 323 -19.63 -6.75 4.31
CA LEU A 323 -19.15 -6.03 5.49
C LEU A 323 -17.89 -5.22 5.13
N LEU A 324 -18.07 -3.90 4.99
CA LEU A 324 -16.96 -2.97 4.74
C LEU A 324 -16.11 -2.77 6.00
N CYS A 325 -14.78 -2.61 5.83
CA CYS A 325 -13.98 -1.95 6.85
C CYS A 325 -14.23 -0.43 6.82
N PRO A 326 -13.92 0.31 7.90
CA PRO A 326 -14.19 1.75 7.94
C PRO A 326 -13.47 2.54 6.85
N HIS A 327 -12.25 2.15 6.48
CA HIS A 327 -11.48 2.79 5.40
C HIS A 327 -12.14 2.60 4.03
N SER A 328 -12.63 1.38 3.74
CA SER A 328 -13.39 1.11 2.51
C SER A 328 -14.72 1.87 2.50
N ALA A 329 -15.35 2.02 3.67
CA ALA A 329 -16.59 2.78 3.80
C ALA A 329 -16.39 4.27 3.48
N VAL A 330 -15.22 4.85 3.71
CA VAL A 330 -14.90 6.21 3.25
C VAL A 330 -15.02 6.33 1.74
N ALA A 331 -14.46 5.38 0.97
CA ALA A 331 -14.57 5.37 -0.48
C ALA A 331 -16.00 5.10 -0.97
N VAL A 332 -16.68 4.12 -0.37
CA VAL A 332 -18.06 3.74 -0.77
C VAL A 332 -19.08 4.82 -0.40
N SER A 333 -18.82 5.62 0.64
CA SER A 333 -19.64 6.79 0.95
C SER A 333 -19.69 7.80 -0.20
N CYS A 334 -18.55 8.05 -0.85
CA CYS A 334 -18.50 8.90 -2.04
C CYS A 334 -19.38 8.35 -3.17
N HIS A 335 -19.35 7.04 -3.37
CA HIS A 335 -20.21 6.38 -4.36
C HIS A 335 -21.70 6.56 -4.02
N TYR A 336 -22.12 6.24 -2.80
CA TYR A 336 -23.53 6.35 -2.41
C TYR A 336 -24.06 7.78 -2.50
N GLN A 337 -23.27 8.77 -2.13
CA GLN A 337 -23.69 10.17 -2.26
C GLN A 337 -23.92 10.60 -3.71
N GLN A 338 -23.18 10.06 -4.67
CA GLN A 338 -23.42 10.34 -6.08
C GLN A 338 -24.64 9.58 -6.62
N VAL A 339 -24.83 8.33 -6.22
CA VAL A 339 -26.03 7.56 -6.54
C VAL A 339 -27.28 8.27 -6.05
N ASP A 340 -27.26 8.74 -4.81
CA ASP A 340 -28.40 9.44 -4.21
C ASP A 340 -28.71 10.77 -4.90
N ARG A 341 -27.72 11.42 -5.50
CA ARG A 341 -27.88 12.63 -6.33
C ARG A 341 -28.38 12.33 -7.75
N GLN A 342 -28.49 11.05 -8.13
CA GLN A 342 -28.89 10.61 -9.46
C GLN A 342 -28.05 11.22 -10.60
N GLN A 343 -26.78 11.48 -10.34
CA GLN A 343 -25.86 12.04 -11.34
C GLN A 343 -25.34 10.93 -12.24
N PRO A 344 -25.40 11.10 -13.58
CA PRO A 344 -24.71 10.20 -14.50
C PRO A 344 -23.24 10.15 -14.18
N SER A 345 -22.70 8.96 -14.05
CA SER A 345 -21.27 8.78 -13.79
C SER A 345 -20.73 7.61 -14.62
N PRO A 346 -19.44 7.66 -15.02
CA PRO A 346 -18.80 6.50 -15.61
C PRO A 346 -18.82 5.31 -14.63
N PRO A 347 -18.50 4.09 -15.12
CA PRO A 347 -18.28 2.96 -14.23
C PRO A 347 -17.30 3.34 -13.13
N ARG A 348 -17.58 2.89 -11.89
CA ARG A 348 -16.81 3.30 -10.71
C ARG A 348 -16.26 2.10 -9.97
N CYS A 349 -15.00 2.21 -9.58
CA CYS A 349 -14.32 1.28 -8.68
C CYS A 349 -13.97 2.00 -7.38
N CYS A 350 -14.40 1.46 -6.24
CA CYS A 350 -13.94 1.91 -4.92
C CYS A 350 -12.83 0.97 -4.44
N LEU A 351 -11.65 1.49 -4.17
CA LEU A 351 -10.57 0.69 -3.61
C LEU A 351 -10.86 0.36 -2.15
N ALA A 352 -10.68 -0.91 -1.77
CA ALA A 352 -10.96 -1.42 -0.44
C ALA A 352 -9.68 -1.96 0.22
N PRO A 353 -9.08 -1.20 1.16
CA PRO A 353 -7.72 -1.47 1.63
C PRO A 353 -7.59 -2.54 2.72
N ALA A 354 -8.67 -2.91 3.41
CA ALA A 354 -8.56 -3.81 4.55
C ALA A 354 -9.83 -4.62 4.80
N SER A 355 -9.70 -5.66 5.65
CA SER A 355 -10.82 -6.46 6.13
C SER A 355 -11.50 -5.79 7.34
N ALA A 356 -12.83 -5.89 7.42
CA ALA A 356 -13.61 -5.44 8.57
C ALA A 356 -13.22 -6.15 9.88
N ALA A 357 -12.68 -7.37 9.78
CA ALA A 357 -12.27 -8.16 10.94
C ALA A 357 -11.17 -7.46 11.78
N LYS A 358 -10.42 -6.53 11.20
CA LYS A 358 -9.39 -5.74 11.90
C LYS A 358 -9.97 -4.58 12.72
N PHE A 359 -11.25 -4.23 12.52
CA PHE A 359 -11.88 -3.01 13.07
C PHE A 359 -13.21 -3.31 13.78
N PRO A 360 -13.20 -4.15 14.84
CA PRO A 360 -14.43 -4.57 15.51
C PRO A 360 -15.20 -3.41 16.16
N GLU A 361 -14.49 -2.32 16.53
CA GLU A 361 -15.13 -1.13 17.10
C GLU A 361 -15.97 -0.39 16.06
N ALA A 362 -15.46 -0.24 14.83
CA ALA A 362 -16.19 0.37 13.74
C ALA A 362 -17.42 -0.45 13.34
N VAL A 363 -17.29 -1.80 13.32
CA VAL A 363 -18.40 -2.71 13.04
C VAL A 363 -19.50 -2.58 14.11
N ARG A 364 -19.12 -2.54 15.40
CA ARG A 364 -20.06 -2.28 16.50
C ARG A 364 -20.72 -0.91 16.44
N ALA A 365 -19.95 0.13 16.10
CA ALA A 365 -20.48 1.49 15.92
C ALA A 365 -21.53 1.55 14.78
N ALA A 366 -21.34 0.76 13.72
CA ALA A 366 -22.30 0.60 12.64
C ALA A 366 -23.50 -0.32 13.01
N ARG A 367 -23.57 -0.83 14.26
CA ARG A 367 -24.58 -1.78 14.76
C ARG A 367 -24.65 -3.08 13.95
N LEU A 368 -23.51 -3.52 13.45
CA LEU A 368 -23.36 -4.76 12.72
C LEU A 368 -22.67 -5.81 13.59
N THR A 369 -22.87 -7.07 13.22
CA THR A 369 -22.19 -8.22 13.84
C THR A 369 -21.01 -8.62 12.98
N LEU A 370 -19.90 -8.95 13.63
CA LEU A 370 -18.70 -9.46 13.01
C LEU A 370 -18.55 -10.93 13.36
N ASP A 371 -18.51 -11.77 12.33
CA ASP A 371 -18.03 -13.14 12.49
C ASP A 371 -16.50 -13.09 12.39
N THR A 372 -15.85 -13.02 13.55
CA THR A 372 -14.39 -12.87 13.62
C THR A 372 -13.73 -14.21 13.30
N PRO A 373 -12.81 -14.28 12.33
CA PRO A 373 -12.07 -15.49 12.00
C PRO A 373 -11.36 -16.07 13.22
N ALA A 374 -11.31 -17.38 13.33
CA ALA A 374 -10.72 -18.09 14.48
C ALA A 374 -9.25 -17.72 14.69
N GLU A 375 -8.52 -17.45 13.61
CA GLU A 375 -7.13 -17.05 13.63
C GLU A 375 -6.92 -15.67 14.26
N ILE A 376 -7.87 -14.76 14.06
CA ILE A 376 -7.87 -13.43 14.70
C ILE A 376 -8.17 -13.58 16.20
N LEU A 377 -9.17 -14.40 16.56
CA LEU A 377 -9.48 -14.67 17.98
C LEU A 377 -8.30 -15.32 18.70
N ALA A 378 -7.55 -16.19 18.03
CA ALA A 378 -6.39 -16.85 18.60
C ALA A 378 -5.25 -15.87 18.96
N LEU A 379 -5.20 -14.67 18.37
CA LEU A 379 -4.17 -13.68 18.68
C LEU A 379 -4.24 -13.17 20.11
N GLU A 380 -5.44 -13.09 20.71
CA GLU A 380 -5.65 -12.61 22.08
C GLU A 380 -5.02 -13.52 23.15
N HIS A 381 -4.76 -14.78 22.79
CA HIS A 381 -4.18 -15.78 23.68
C HIS A 381 -2.69 -16.02 23.44
N LYS A 382 -2.07 -15.33 22.49
CA LYS A 382 -0.64 -15.43 22.21
C LYS A 382 0.18 -14.50 23.08
N GLU A 383 1.39 -14.95 23.43
CA GLU A 383 2.38 -14.09 24.04
C GLU A 383 2.70 -12.91 23.10
N ALA A 384 2.85 -11.72 23.66
CA ALA A 384 3.15 -10.51 22.92
C ALA A 384 4.46 -9.88 23.41
N ARG A 385 5.28 -9.41 22.47
CA ARG A 385 6.53 -8.68 22.72
C ARG A 385 6.47 -7.31 22.08
N CYS A 386 6.64 -6.26 22.89
CA CYS A 386 6.63 -4.88 22.45
C CYS A 386 7.50 -4.04 23.36
N THR A 387 8.50 -3.37 22.80
CA THR A 387 9.38 -2.48 23.54
C THR A 387 8.73 -1.08 23.61
N PRO A 388 8.56 -0.49 24.82
CA PRO A 388 7.94 0.82 24.93
C PRO A 388 8.91 1.93 24.51
N MET A 389 8.39 2.90 23.74
CA MET A 389 8.98 4.22 23.51
C MET A 389 8.00 5.27 24.05
N ARG A 390 8.35 5.89 25.19
CA ARG A 390 7.44 6.81 25.89
C ARG A 390 7.56 8.23 25.36
N LYS A 391 6.53 9.01 25.58
CA LYS A 391 6.56 10.45 25.27
C LYS A 391 7.63 11.13 26.13
N GLY A 392 8.58 11.81 25.47
CA GLY A 392 9.75 12.42 26.11
C GLY A 392 11.04 11.63 26.00
N ASP A 393 11.00 10.37 25.60
CA ASP A 393 12.20 9.61 25.24
C ASP A 393 12.80 10.16 23.95
N ASP A 394 14.11 10.01 23.78
CA ASP A 394 14.79 10.29 22.51
C ASP A 394 14.62 9.10 21.56
N TRP A 395 13.51 9.09 20.82
CA TRP A 395 13.17 8.00 19.91
C TRP A 395 14.21 7.81 18.79
N THR A 396 14.81 8.90 18.31
CA THR A 396 15.87 8.83 17.29
C THR A 396 17.10 8.09 17.83
N ARG A 397 17.50 8.40 19.05
CA ARG A 397 18.62 7.73 19.71
C ARG A 397 18.31 6.27 19.96
N MET A 398 17.12 5.94 20.48
CA MET A 398 16.69 4.55 20.71
C MET A 398 16.72 3.72 19.44
N LEU A 399 16.29 4.30 18.30
CA LEU A 399 16.39 3.64 17.00
C LEU A 399 17.84 3.40 16.58
N ARG A 400 18.69 4.42 16.69
CA ARG A 400 20.12 4.29 16.34
C ARG A 400 20.82 3.24 17.18
N ASP A 401 20.63 3.27 18.49
CA ASP A 401 21.22 2.31 19.42
C ASP A 401 20.76 0.87 19.04
N THR A 402 19.47 0.67 18.77
CA THR A 402 18.94 -0.63 18.33
C THR A 402 19.57 -1.10 17.01
N ILE A 403 19.69 -0.21 16.01
CA ILE A 403 20.28 -0.54 14.71
C ILE A 403 21.77 -0.89 14.87
N GLU A 404 22.50 -0.19 15.73
CA GLU A 404 23.91 -0.47 15.99
C GLU A 404 24.09 -1.82 16.70
N ASP A 405 23.27 -2.12 17.71
CA ASP A 405 23.29 -3.39 18.43
C ASP A 405 23.01 -4.58 17.49
N LEU A 406 22.00 -4.47 16.64
CA LEU A 406 21.69 -5.47 15.63
C LEU A 406 22.86 -5.67 14.66
N SER A 407 23.45 -4.60 14.18
CA SER A 407 24.59 -4.66 13.28
C SER A 407 25.83 -5.30 13.91
N GLN A 408 26.05 -5.10 15.21
CA GLN A 408 27.15 -5.72 15.95
C GLN A 408 26.94 -7.23 16.16
N GLN A 409 25.73 -7.65 16.48
CA GLN A 409 25.38 -9.07 16.61
C GLN A 409 25.67 -9.86 15.32
N TRP A 410 25.50 -9.22 14.16
CA TRP A 410 25.74 -9.83 12.87
C TRP A 410 27.23 -9.95 12.52
N GLN A 411 28.05 -9.00 12.94
CA GLN A 411 29.51 -9.04 12.73
C GLN A 411 30.17 -10.16 13.53
N SER A 412 29.57 -10.60 14.63
CA SER A 412 30.14 -11.60 15.54
C SER A 412 29.78 -13.05 15.17
N GLY A 413 28.88 -13.32 14.24
CA GLY A 413 28.29 -14.67 14.08
C GLY A 413 28.23 -15.27 12.68
N LEU A 414 28.51 -14.56 11.57
CA LEU A 414 28.29 -15.08 10.21
C LEU A 414 29.33 -14.58 9.18
N PRO A 415 29.61 -15.39 8.12
CA PRO A 415 30.43 -14.92 7.01
C PRO A 415 29.73 -13.74 6.31
N VAL A 416 30.51 -12.73 5.96
CA VAL A 416 30.13 -11.44 5.36
C VAL A 416 29.04 -11.60 4.29
N GLY A 417 27.78 -11.38 4.69
CA GLY A 417 26.62 -11.25 3.83
C GLY A 417 25.98 -9.89 4.09
N LEU A 418 25.37 -9.29 3.09
CA LEU A 418 24.63 -8.03 3.23
C LEU A 418 23.50 -8.22 4.25
N SER A 419 23.67 -7.59 5.41
CA SER A 419 22.65 -7.51 6.45
C SER A 419 21.75 -6.30 6.15
N LEU A 420 20.45 -6.46 6.25
CA LEU A 420 19.46 -5.42 5.95
C LEU A 420 18.62 -5.14 7.20
N VAL A 421 18.59 -3.89 7.64
CA VAL A 421 17.65 -3.45 8.67
C VAL A 421 16.51 -2.68 8.02
N VAL A 422 15.31 -3.18 8.21
CA VAL A 422 14.08 -2.61 7.64
C VAL A 422 13.34 -1.82 8.71
N LEU A 423 13.17 -0.53 8.49
CA LEU A 423 12.37 0.34 9.34
C LEU A 423 10.95 0.49 8.77
N VAL A 424 9.95 0.28 9.61
CA VAL A 424 8.55 0.35 9.21
C VAL A 424 7.75 1.14 10.24
N GLU A 425 7.03 2.13 9.78
CA GLU A 425 5.92 2.73 10.50
C GLU A 425 4.61 1.99 10.14
N HIS A 426 3.78 1.73 11.12
CA HIS A 426 2.49 1.08 10.89
C HIS A 426 1.49 2.05 10.26
N CYS A 427 1.48 2.08 8.94
CA CYS A 427 0.45 2.73 8.15
C CYS A 427 -0.08 1.73 7.11
N ALA A 428 -1.39 1.65 6.91
CA ALA A 428 -1.98 0.72 5.94
C ALA A 428 -1.47 0.99 4.51
N TRP A 429 -1.06 -0.06 3.76
CA TRP A 429 -0.86 -0.09 2.29
C TRP A 429 0.41 -0.83 1.78
N CYS A 430 0.20 -1.82 0.95
CA CYS A 430 1.06 -2.66 0.06
C CYS A 430 2.61 -2.66 0.13
N ILE A 431 3.19 -3.86 0.06
CA ILE A 431 4.62 -4.17 -0.03
C ILE A 431 4.92 -5.03 -1.28
N LEU A 432 6.11 -4.90 -1.89
CA LEU A 432 6.60 -5.64 -3.08
C LEU A 432 7.36 -6.91 -2.69
N GLU A 433 7.03 -8.06 -3.25
CA GLU A 433 7.76 -9.32 -3.09
C GLU A 433 8.72 -9.58 -4.26
N LEU A 434 9.96 -9.89 -3.94
CA LEU A 434 10.99 -10.29 -4.88
C LEU A 434 11.48 -11.69 -4.51
N ALA A 435 11.10 -12.70 -5.28
CA ALA A 435 11.48 -14.10 -5.04
C ALA A 435 12.62 -14.53 -5.96
N GLY A 436 13.68 -15.12 -5.40
CA GLY A 436 14.79 -15.72 -6.17
C GLY A 436 14.64 -17.24 -6.35
N PRO A 437 15.38 -17.86 -7.31
CA PRO A 437 15.26 -19.27 -7.60
C PRO A 437 15.73 -20.15 -6.43
N GLY A 438 14.84 -20.97 -5.92
CA GLY A 438 15.14 -21.99 -4.90
C GLY A 438 14.39 -21.88 -3.58
N THR A 439 13.48 -20.93 -3.42
CA THR A 439 12.60 -20.87 -2.26
C THR A 439 11.21 -21.39 -2.62
N LYS A 440 10.92 -22.65 -2.26
CA LYS A 440 9.52 -23.10 -2.15
C LYS A 440 8.92 -22.43 -0.94
N LEU A 441 8.09 -21.41 -1.15
CA LEU A 441 7.08 -21.04 -0.18
C LEU A 441 6.04 -22.16 -0.17
N LEU A 442 6.09 -22.99 0.84
CA LEU A 442 4.93 -23.77 1.27
C LEU A 442 3.97 -22.78 1.94
N CYS A 443 3.15 -22.14 1.13
CA CYS A 443 1.98 -21.47 1.62
C CYS A 443 0.94 -22.56 1.85
N ASP A 444 0.80 -22.99 3.10
CA ASP A 444 -0.30 -23.85 3.51
C ASP A 444 -1.54 -22.97 3.64
N CYS A 445 -2.21 -22.76 2.49
CA CYS A 445 -3.34 -21.85 2.32
C CYS A 445 -4.65 -22.49 2.79
N THR A 446 -4.71 -23.08 3.97
CA THR A 446 -5.99 -23.64 4.44
C THR A 446 -6.73 -22.78 5.43
N SER A 447 -6.21 -21.69 5.95
CA SER A 447 -6.99 -20.93 6.94
C SER A 447 -6.71 -19.47 7.21
N THR A 448 -5.84 -18.76 6.56
CA THR A 448 -5.81 -17.28 6.68
C THR A 448 -5.11 -16.66 5.49
N ARG A 449 -5.92 -16.10 4.62
CA ARG A 449 -5.45 -15.54 3.37
C ARG A 449 -5.01 -14.10 3.55
N TYR A 450 -3.79 -13.93 4.04
CA TYR A 450 -3.07 -12.69 3.93
C TYR A 450 -2.15 -12.81 2.72
N CYS A 451 -2.40 -12.00 1.73
CA CYS A 451 -1.49 -11.87 0.60
C CYS A 451 -0.36 -10.93 1.03
N VAL A 452 0.83 -11.43 1.18
CA VAL A 452 2.01 -10.74 1.69
C VAL A 452 3.02 -10.58 0.57
N MET A 453 3.61 -9.42 0.47
CA MET A 453 4.72 -9.15 -0.43
C MET A 453 6.04 -9.30 0.31
N THR A 454 6.91 -10.21 -0.12
CA THR A 454 8.20 -10.47 0.50
C THR A 454 9.34 -9.91 -0.34
N LEU A 455 10.23 -9.15 0.27
CA LEU A 455 11.43 -8.64 -0.36
C LEU A 455 12.60 -9.56 -0.01
N LYS A 456 13.08 -10.35 -0.98
CA LYS A 456 14.36 -11.05 -0.84
C LYS A 456 15.45 -10.29 -1.55
N VAL A 457 16.36 -9.74 -0.75
CA VAL A 457 17.56 -9.09 -1.28
C VAL A 457 18.63 -10.15 -1.56
N TRP A 458 19.03 -10.27 -2.80
CA TRP A 458 20.16 -11.10 -3.22
C TRP A 458 21.45 -10.27 -3.23
N SER A 459 22.49 -10.78 -2.59
CA SER A 459 23.83 -10.27 -2.77
C SER A 459 24.34 -10.67 -4.17
N LEU A 460 24.48 -9.71 -5.05
CA LEU A 460 25.19 -9.89 -6.31
C LEU A 460 26.67 -10.11 -6.03
N GLY A 461 27.14 -11.35 -6.22
CA GLY A 461 28.54 -11.65 -6.31
C GLY A 461 29.04 -12.84 -5.47
N PHE A 462 28.63 -14.09 -5.79
CA PHE A 462 29.43 -15.27 -5.50
C PHE A 462 29.30 -16.33 -6.59
N PRO A 463 30.41 -17.07 -6.92
CA PRO A 463 30.39 -18.11 -7.94
C PRO A 463 29.60 -19.34 -7.47
N LYS A 464 28.97 -20.01 -8.44
CA LYS A 464 28.19 -21.24 -8.26
C LYS A 464 28.96 -22.31 -7.50
N MET A 465 28.52 -22.69 -6.29
CA MET A 465 28.88 -23.97 -5.70
C MET A 465 27.96 -25.06 -6.26
N GLN A 466 28.55 -26.15 -6.70
CA GLN A 466 27.89 -27.35 -7.20
C GLN A 466 27.00 -27.97 -6.13
N THR A 467 25.75 -28.26 -6.49
CA THR A 467 24.79 -28.96 -5.65
C THR A 467 25.07 -30.46 -5.58
N PRO A 468 24.94 -31.11 -4.39
CA PRO A 468 24.89 -32.57 -4.30
C PRO A 468 23.51 -33.10 -4.76
N SER A 469 23.52 -34.33 -5.30
CA SER A 469 22.38 -35.06 -5.83
C SER A 469 21.20 -35.23 -4.82
N PRO A 470 19.94 -35.30 -5.29
CA PRO A 470 18.78 -35.31 -4.43
C PRO A 470 18.54 -36.65 -3.74
N HIS A 471 18.20 -36.57 -2.45
CA HIS A 471 17.80 -37.69 -1.60
C HIS A 471 16.35 -38.15 -1.94
N PRO A 472 15.98 -39.45 -1.75
CA PRO A 472 14.70 -40.03 -2.20
C PRO A 472 13.41 -39.46 -1.60
N ALA A 473 13.50 -38.63 -0.54
CA ALA A 473 12.35 -38.00 0.07
C ALA A 473 11.68 -36.91 -0.81
N ALA A 474 12.37 -36.42 -1.86
CA ALA A 474 11.84 -35.42 -2.77
C ALA A 474 10.78 -35.97 -3.76
N ALA A 475 10.77 -37.29 -4.00
CA ALA A 475 9.81 -37.93 -4.91
C ALA A 475 8.39 -38.06 -4.30
N ALA A 476 8.26 -38.19 -2.98
CA ALA A 476 6.98 -38.26 -2.29
C ALA A 476 6.27 -36.89 -2.22
N ALA A 477 7.02 -35.79 -2.12
CA ALA A 477 6.47 -34.43 -2.12
C ALA A 477 5.94 -34.00 -3.49
N ALA A 478 6.54 -34.49 -4.59
CA ALA A 478 6.07 -34.20 -5.95
C ALA A 478 4.75 -34.92 -6.32
N ALA A 479 4.45 -36.06 -5.69
CA ALA A 479 3.18 -36.78 -5.88
C ALA A 479 2.01 -36.10 -5.14
N ALA A 480 2.25 -35.48 -3.98
CA ALA A 480 1.26 -34.72 -3.24
C ALA A 480 0.89 -33.38 -3.93
N ALA A 481 1.84 -32.75 -4.63
CA ALA A 481 1.61 -31.50 -5.36
C ALA A 481 0.74 -31.67 -6.62
N LYS A 482 0.68 -32.87 -7.21
CA LYS A 482 -0.21 -33.16 -8.35
C LYS A 482 -1.68 -33.33 -7.98
N SER A 483 -2.00 -33.59 -6.72
CA SER A 483 -3.38 -33.73 -6.22
C SER A 483 -4.05 -32.38 -5.86
N LEU A 484 -3.32 -31.30 -5.81
CA LEU A 484 -3.81 -29.95 -5.46
C LEU A 484 -4.03 -29.01 -6.64
N GLN A 485 -3.98 -29.54 -7.88
CA GLN A 485 -4.14 -28.78 -9.11
C GLN A 485 -5.60 -28.65 -9.59
N LEU A 486 -6.57 -28.98 -8.75
CA LEU A 486 -8.00 -28.82 -8.99
C LEU A 486 -8.64 -27.88 -7.97
N CYS A 487 -8.40 -26.60 -8.13
CA CYS A 487 -9.34 -25.60 -7.65
C CYS A 487 -10.01 -24.98 -8.87
N PRO A 488 -11.28 -25.29 -9.12
CA PRO A 488 -11.95 -24.89 -10.33
C PRO A 488 -12.44 -23.45 -10.26
N THR A 489 -12.09 -22.74 -11.31
CA THR A 489 -12.97 -21.95 -12.16
C THR A 489 -13.76 -20.84 -11.51
N LEU A 490 -13.36 -19.66 -11.89
CA LEU A 490 -14.23 -18.55 -12.21
C LEU A 490 -15.57 -19.05 -12.80
N TYR A 491 -16.65 -18.72 -12.14
CA TYR A 491 -18.00 -19.07 -12.54
C TYR A 491 -18.33 -18.44 -13.89
N HIS A 492 -18.65 -19.27 -14.86
CA HIS A 492 -19.17 -18.85 -16.17
C HIS A 492 -20.67 -18.54 -16.03
N PRO A 493 -21.22 -17.47 -16.66
CA PRO A 493 -22.58 -17.00 -16.40
C PRO A 493 -23.70 -17.82 -17.10
N ARG A 494 -23.61 -19.13 -17.14
CA ARG A 494 -24.63 -19.97 -17.86
C ARG A 494 -25.39 -21.00 -17.03
N ASP A 495 -25.15 -21.10 -15.73
CA ASP A 495 -25.94 -22.05 -14.92
C ASP A 495 -26.88 -21.29 -13.99
N GLY A 496 -28.18 -21.63 -14.19
CA GLY A 496 -29.32 -20.93 -13.66
C GLY A 496 -29.33 -20.73 -12.16
N SER A 497 -29.39 -19.48 -11.77
CA SER A 497 -29.72 -19.04 -10.42
C SER A 497 -31.22 -18.86 -10.28
N PRO A 498 -31.84 -19.19 -9.14
CA PRO A 498 -33.26 -18.99 -8.91
C PRO A 498 -33.62 -17.50 -8.89
N PRO A 499 -34.89 -17.14 -9.20
CA PRO A 499 -35.34 -15.77 -9.27
C PRO A 499 -35.31 -15.12 -7.88
N GLY A 500 -34.51 -14.07 -7.73
CA GLY A 500 -34.39 -13.32 -6.50
C GLY A 500 -32.96 -12.86 -6.16
N SER A 501 -31.98 -13.05 -7.04
CA SER A 501 -30.60 -12.68 -6.80
C SER A 501 -30.35 -11.18 -7.00
N PRO A 502 -29.58 -10.55 -6.09
CA PRO A 502 -29.34 -9.11 -6.10
C PRO A 502 -28.33 -8.69 -7.15
N VAL A 503 -28.37 -7.43 -7.45
CA VAL A 503 -27.58 -6.57 -8.33
C VAL A 503 -26.21 -7.14 -8.74
N PRO A 504 -25.92 -7.26 -10.05
CA PRO A 504 -24.58 -7.61 -10.55
C PRO A 504 -23.63 -6.43 -10.30
N GLY A 505 -22.60 -6.63 -9.51
CA GLY A 505 -21.59 -5.60 -9.30
C GLY A 505 -20.64 -5.85 -8.14
N ILE A 506 -20.93 -6.80 -7.26
CA ILE A 506 -20.00 -7.16 -6.18
C ILE A 506 -19.31 -8.46 -6.56
N LEU A 507 -18.04 -8.37 -6.93
CA LEU A 507 -17.17 -9.53 -7.06
C LEU A 507 -16.73 -9.95 -5.63
N GLN A 508 -17.36 -10.98 -5.08
CA GLN A 508 -16.83 -11.67 -3.92
C GLN A 508 -15.55 -12.40 -4.32
N ALA A 509 -14.44 -11.73 -4.28
CA ALA A 509 -13.14 -12.40 -4.31
C ALA A 509 -12.85 -12.94 -2.91
N ARG A 510 -13.16 -14.19 -2.65
CA ARG A 510 -12.81 -14.88 -1.39
C ARG A 510 -11.30 -15.07 -1.20
N THR A 511 -10.44 -14.40 -1.97
CA THR A 511 -9.00 -14.71 -2.04
C THR A 511 -8.03 -13.54 -2.03
N LEU A 512 -8.49 -12.28 -1.98
CA LEU A 512 -7.60 -11.12 -1.98
C LEU A 512 -8.11 -10.10 -0.97
N GLU A 513 -7.26 -9.59 -0.10
CA GLU A 513 -7.59 -8.49 0.84
C GLU A 513 -7.88 -7.16 0.14
N TRP A 514 -7.70 -7.10 -1.17
CA TRP A 514 -8.09 -6.01 -2.03
C TRP A 514 -9.32 -6.41 -2.84
N VAL A 515 -10.45 -5.85 -2.47
CA VAL A 515 -11.70 -5.97 -3.23
C VAL A 515 -11.92 -4.67 -3.97
N ALA A 516 -12.01 -4.74 -5.29
CA ALA A 516 -12.57 -3.69 -6.09
C ALA A 516 -14.10 -3.88 -6.12
N ILE A 517 -14.83 -2.94 -5.55
CA ILE A 517 -16.30 -2.94 -5.59
C ILE A 517 -16.70 -2.16 -6.83
N SER A 518 -17.29 -2.86 -7.81
CA SER A 518 -17.79 -2.25 -9.04
C SER A 518 -19.28 -1.99 -8.92
N PHE A 519 -19.71 -0.79 -9.27
CA PHE A 519 -21.10 -0.39 -9.32
C PHE A 519 -21.45 -0.05 -10.78
N SER A 520 -22.40 -0.78 -11.37
CA SER A 520 -22.96 -0.44 -12.68
C SER A 520 -24.34 0.15 -12.51
N ASN A 521 -24.58 1.35 -13.03
CA ASN A 521 -25.94 1.87 -13.21
C ASN A 521 -26.63 1.04 -14.30
N ARG A 522 -27.57 0.16 -13.93
CA ARG A 522 -28.57 -0.31 -14.88
C ARG A 522 -29.72 0.67 -14.85
N GLU A 523 -29.88 1.42 -15.92
CA GLU A 523 -31.18 1.99 -16.24
C GLU A 523 -32.18 0.84 -16.36
N SER A 524 -33.21 0.88 -15.55
CA SER A 524 -34.37 0.00 -15.71
C SER A 524 -35.08 0.43 -16.99
N GLU A 525 -34.85 -0.28 -18.09
CA GLU A 525 -35.81 -0.28 -19.18
C GLU A 525 -37.14 -0.85 -18.65
N LYS A 526 -38.14 0.01 -18.61
CA LYS A 526 -39.54 -0.36 -18.62
C LYS A 526 -40.02 -0.48 -20.07
#